data_299769e2daa0024c1f2c127266a6dd78
#
_entry.id   299769e2daa0024c1f2c127266a6dd78
#
_cell.length_a   1.000
_cell.length_b   1.000
_cell.length_c   1.000
_cell.angle_alpha   90.00
_cell.angle_beta   90.00
_cell.angle_gamma   90.00
#
_symmetry.space_group_name_H-M   'P 1'
#
loop_
_entity.id
_entity.type
_entity.pdbx_description
1 polymer ?
#
loop_
_entity_poly.entity_id
_entity_poly.type
_entity_poly.pdbx_seq_one_letter_code
_entity_poly.pdbx_strand_id
1 'polypeptide(L)'
;STQSRSSAASDVYKRQSQGHALDIVTDYYIRNAGNAEIQAKIYNDVMKPFLPAFDEWNRTCGYGGPDFWNNFYDDMEWMALACLRVYELTGDTDYYDALMKMWDHIKGAKNGYKGQGGLAWKTDLPASRMSCSNGPGCLLAMKLYQLTVKEAKEGWEAEAEYYLNFAKEVYTWMTAYLCDISTGQVYDNLGINDDGTVGDPDKVALSYNQGTFMASALELYNATGVEDYLRNAVSFASYQVNHKMDSNYPVFSGEGGSGDNLLFRGIFVRYFLDLLKQPTGEAYPEKTKNKFIAALRSCSDAVSYTHLRAH
;
A
#
# COMPACT_ATOMS: atom_id res chain seq x y z
N SER A 1 -31.60 -6.84 13.96
CA SER A 1 -31.13 -5.47 14.05
C SER A 1 -30.23 -5.10 12.87
N THR A 2 -30.85 -4.55 11.83
CA THR A 2 -30.19 -4.11 10.58
C THR A 2 -29.35 -2.85 10.78
N GLN A 3 -29.59 -2.09 11.84
CA GLN A 3 -28.90 -0.81 12.10
C GLN A 3 -27.48 -0.97 12.65
N SER A 4 -27.18 -2.06 13.38
CA SER A 4 -25.82 -2.31 13.90
C SER A 4 -24.84 -2.84 12.83
N ARG A 5 -25.34 -3.51 11.79
CA ARG A 5 -24.52 -3.98 10.67
C ARG A 5 -24.13 -2.86 9.71
N SER A 6 -25.00 -1.85 9.55
CA SER A 6 -24.73 -0.68 8.70
C SER A 6 -23.69 0.26 9.31
N SER A 7 -23.72 0.47 10.64
CA SER A 7 -22.71 1.33 11.32
C SER A 7 -21.33 0.66 11.34
N ALA A 8 -21.26 -0.64 11.64
CA ALA A 8 -20.00 -1.37 11.66
C ALA A 8 -19.33 -1.42 10.29
N ALA A 9 -20.09 -1.65 9.21
CA ALA A 9 -19.54 -1.59 7.86
C ALA A 9 -19.06 -0.19 7.48
N SER A 10 -19.77 0.88 7.91
CA SER A 10 -19.34 2.27 7.64
C SER A 10 -18.09 2.66 8.41
N ASP A 11 -17.82 2.04 9.56
CA ASP A 11 -16.64 2.35 10.38
C ASP A 11 -15.36 1.67 9.87
N VAL A 12 -15.46 0.47 9.28
CA VAL A 12 -14.33 -0.16 8.57
C VAL A 12 -13.85 0.70 7.42
N TYR A 13 -14.77 1.18 6.56
CA TYR A 13 -14.44 2.04 5.42
C TYR A 13 -13.77 3.37 5.81
N LYS A 14 -14.01 3.88 7.00
CA LYS A 14 -13.41 5.15 7.45
C LYS A 14 -11.92 5.04 7.77
N ARG A 15 -11.43 3.88 8.20
CA ARG A 15 -10.02 3.74 8.62
C ARG A 15 -9.05 3.76 7.45
N GLN A 16 -9.28 2.98 6.42
CA GLN A 16 -8.48 3.00 5.20
C GLN A 16 -8.47 4.41 4.60
N SER A 17 -9.62 5.06 4.51
CA SER A 17 -9.76 6.43 4.03
C SER A 17 -8.95 7.44 4.85
N GLN A 18 -8.84 7.28 6.15
CA GLN A 18 -8.04 8.18 7.01
C GLN A 18 -6.54 8.05 6.75
N GLY A 19 -6.02 6.83 6.56
CA GLY A 19 -4.63 6.62 6.17
C GLY A 19 -4.31 7.29 4.84
N HIS A 20 -5.18 7.15 3.85
CA HIS A 20 -4.98 7.79 2.55
C HIS A 20 -5.21 9.30 2.57
N ALA A 21 -6.08 9.82 3.44
CA ALA A 21 -6.22 11.27 3.67
C ALA A 21 -4.93 11.86 4.25
N LEU A 22 -4.32 11.18 5.23
CA LEU A 22 -3.01 11.59 5.76
C LEU A 22 -1.93 11.57 4.68
N ASP A 23 -1.94 10.59 3.77
CA ASP A 23 -1.05 10.54 2.62
C ASP A 23 -1.22 11.76 1.69
N ILE A 24 -2.45 12.19 1.43
CA ILE A 24 -2.73 13.38 0.59
C ILE A 24 -2.22 14.65 1.28
N VAL A 25 -2.42 14.79 2.59
CA VAL A 25 -1.86 15.89 3.38
C VAL A 25 -0.34 15.90 3.31
N THR A 26 0.27 14.72 3.39
CA THR A 26 1.72 14.53 3.27
C THR A 26 2.21 14.93 1.88
N ASP A 27 1.49 14.56 0.80
CA ASP A 27 1.81 14.99 -0.56
C ASP A 27 1.74 16.52 -0.71
N TYR A 28 0.75 17.15 -0.07
CA TYR A 28 0.65 18.61 -0.06
C TYR A 28 1.80 19.27 0.73
N TYR A 29 2.21 18.68 1.85
CA TYR A 29 3.38 19.12 2.60
C TYR A 29 4.66 19.08 1.75
N ILE A 30 4.88 17.97 1.03
CA ILE A 30 6.04 17.79 0.13
C ILE A 30 6.05 18.83 -1.01
N ARG A 31 4.89 19.08 -1.63
CA ARG A 31 4.77 20.07 -2.72
C ARG A 31 5.11 21.50 -2.27
N ASN A 32 5.00 21.78 -0.98
CA ASN A 32 5.34 23.07 -0.40
C ASN A 32 6.71 23.10 0.27
N ALA A 33 7.65 22.23 -0.13
CA ALA A 33 9.00 22.14 0.44
C ALA A 33 9.79 23.46 0.41
N GLY A 34 9.48 24.37 -0.52
CA GLY A 34 10.07 25.72 -0.57
C GLY A 34 9.37 26.79 0.30
N ASN A 35 8.30 26.42 1.04
CA ASN A 35 7.51 27.35 1.83
C ASN A 35 7.35 26.85 3.28
N ALA A 36 8.28 27.26 4.14
CA ALA A 36 8.35 26.83 5.53
C ALA A 36 7.08 27.25 6.34
N GLU A 37 6.45 28.39 6.01
CA GLU A 37 5.23 28.85 6.68
C GLU A 37 4.05 27.92 6.40
N ILE A 38 3.84 27.56 5.13
CA ILE A 38 2.79 26.61 4.73
C ILE A 38 3.08 25.22 5.34
N GLN A 39 4.32 24.74 5.29
CA GLN A 39 4.68 23.47 5.91
C GLN A 39 4.42 23.46 7.41
N ALA A 40 4.80 24.52 8.13
CA ALA A 40 4.53 24.65 9.56
C ALA A 40 3.03 24.65 9.86
N LYS A 41 2.23 25.32 9.03
CA LYS A 41 0.77 25.34 9.18
C LYS A 41 0.17 23.95 8.94
N ILE A 42 0.55 23.26 7.87
CA ILE A 42 0.08 21.88 7.59
C ILE A 42 0.40 20.96 8.76
N TYR A 43 1.63 21.03 9.27
CA TYR A 43 2.04 20.22 10.40
C TYR A 43 1.25 20.53 11.67
N ASN A 44 1.21 21.79 12.09
CA ASN A 44 0.59 22.19 13.36
C ASN A 44 -0.94 22.07 13.36
N ASP A 45 -1.60 22.40 12.23
CA ASP A 45 -3.06 22.47 12.17
C ASP A 45 -3.68 21.11 11.76
N VAL A 46 -2.91 20.23 11.09
CA VAL A 46 -3.44 18.97 10.55
C VAL A 46 -2.67 17.76 11.05
N MET A 47 -1.36 17.64 10.77
CA MET A 47 -0.63 16.40 11.08
C MET A 47 -0.52 16.17 12.59
N LYS A 48 -0.11 17.18 13.35
CA LYS A 48 0.07 17.04 14.80
C LYS A 48 -1.20 16.65 15.55
N PRO A 49 -2.37 17.28 15.33
CA PRO A 49 -3.61 16.90 15.99
C PRO A 49 -4.25 15.62 15.41
N PHE A 50 -3.88 15.21 14.21
CA PHE A 50 -4.47 14.02 13.55
C PHE A 50 -4.24 12.75 14.36
N LEU A 51 -3.01 12.49 14.79
CA LEU A 51 -2.64 11.19 15.37
C LEU A 51 -3.37 10.90 16.71
N PRO A 52 -3.43 11.81 17.69
CA PRO A 52 -4.20 11.58 18.91
C PRO A 52 -5.72 11.47 18.64
N ALA A 53 -6.26 12.25 17.72
CA ALA A 53 -7.67 12.13 17.33
C ALA A 53 -7.99 10.79 16.66
N PHE A 54 -7.07 10.29 15.82
CA PHE A 54 -7.19 8.98 15.21
C PHE A 54 -7.10 7.85 16.26
N ASP A 55 -6.18 7.90 17.21
CA ASP A 55 -6.06 6.90 18.28
C ASP A 55 -7.33 6.82 19.13
N GLU A 56 -7.87 7.98 19.54
CA GLU A 56 -9.12 8.04 20.28
C GLU A 56 -10.28 7.43 19.51
N TRP A 57 -10.44 7.80 18.24
CA TRP A 57 -11.47 7.21 17.37
C TRP A 57 -11.26 5.71 17.19
N ASN A 58 -10.03 5.25 16.97
CA ASN A 58 -9.72 3.84 16.74
C ASN A 58 -10.06 2.97 17.96
N ARG A 59 -9.89 3.48 19.19
CA ARG A 59 -10.26 2.77 20.42
C ARG A 59 -11.75 2.55 20.55
N THR A 60 -12.56 3.37 19.91
CA THR A 60 -14.03 3.37 20.01
C THR A 60 -14.71 2.74 18.81
N CYS A 61 -14.02 2.55 17.68
CA CYS A 61 -14.61 1.89 16.51
C CYS A 61 -14.74 0.38 16.73
N GLY A 62 -15.76 -0.24 16.11
CA GLY A 62 -16.15 -1.64 16.36
C GLY A 62 -15.12 -2.71 16.02
N TYR A 63 -14.03 -2.36 15.33
CA TYR A 63 -12.94 -3.25 14.92
C TYR A 63 -11.57 -2.79 15.39
N GLY A 64 -11.51 -1.68 16.11
CA GLY A 64 -10.29 -1.10 16.63
C GLY A 64 -10.07 -1.40 18.10
N GLY A 65 -8.91 -0.98 18.62
CA GLY A 65 -8.51 -1.20 19.99
C GLY A 65 -7.32 -0.31 20.39
N PRO A 66 -6.73 -0.58 21.58
CA PRO A 66 -5.56 0.16 22.05
C PRO A 66 -4.34 -0.06 21.14
N ASP A 67 -3.37 0.84 21.27
CA ASP A 67 -2.10 0.78 20.54
C ASP A 67 -2.29 0.68 19.02
N PHE A 68 -3.29 1.37 18.49
CA PHE A 68 -3.64 1.39 17.06
C PHE A 68 -4.04 0.01 16.49
N TRP A 69 -4.33 -0.97 17.34
CA TRP A 69 -4.78 -2.28 16.90
C TRP A 69 -6.09 -2.21 16.10
N ASN A 70 -6.19 -3.06 15.10
CA ASN A 70 -7.42 -3.30 14.33
C ASN A 70 -7.53 -4.77 13.96
N ASN A 71 -8.75 -5.28 13.81
CA ASN A 71 -8.99 -6.65 13.38
C ASN A 71 -8.51 -6.91 11.94
N PHE A 72 -8.42 -5.87 11.11
CA PHE A 72 -7.95 -5.95 9.72
C PHE A 72 -6.49 -5.51 9.63
N TYR A 73 -5.62 -6.39 9.13
CA TYR A 73 -4.20 -6.10 9.00
C TYR A 73 -3.90 -5.01 7.97
N ASP A 74 -4.58 -5.05 6.82
CA ASP A 74 -4.45 -4.03 5.77
C ASP A 74 -4.79 -2.61 6.28
N ASP A 75 -5.79 -2.46 7.13
CA ASP A 75 -6.12 -1.18 7.77
C ASP A 75 -4.98 -0.63 8.63
N MET A 76 -4.28 -1.51 9.36
CA MET A 76 -3.09 -1.11 10.12
C MET A 76 -1.92 -0.80 9.19
N GLU A 77 -1.73 -1.57 8.13
CA GLU A 77 -0.66 -1.39 7.15
C GLU A 77 -0.76 -0.05 6.43
N TRP A 78 -1.95 0.34 5.97
CA TRP A 78 -2.16 1.63 5.32
C TRP A 78 -1.84 2.81 6.24
N MET A 79 -2.28 2.75 7.49
CA MET A 79 -1.98 3.80 8.48
C MET A 79 -0.51 3.80 8.85
N ALA A 80 0.12 2.65 9.01
CA ALA A 80 1.55 2.54 9.32
C ALA A 80 2.43 3.13 8.20
N LEU A 81 2.10 2.86 6.93
CA LEU A 81 2.77 3.46 5.77
C LEU A 81 2.63 4.99 5.76
N ALA A 82 1.44 5.52 6.09
CA ALA A 82 1.23 6.95 6.17
C ALA A 82 2.00 7.59 7.35
N CYS A 83 2.01 6.95 8.53
CA CYS A 83 2.79 7.40 9.70
C CYS A 83 4.29 7.43 9.41
N LEU A 84 4.81 6.42 8.71
CA LEU A 84 6.22 6.37 8.31
C LEU A 84 6.61 7.59 7.46
N ARG A 85 5.77 7.95 6.49
CA ARG A 85 6.00 9.12 5.63
C ARG A 85 6.02 10.43 6.42
N VAL A 86 5.11 10.60 7.35
CA VAL A 86 5.09 11.80 8.22
C VAL A 86 6.35 11.86 9.07
N TYR A 87 6.73 10.74 9.70
CA TYR A 87 7.96 10.67 10.50
C TYR A 87 9.21 11.03 9.68
N GLU A 88 9.37 10.43 8.49
CA GLU A 88 10.53 10.71 7.63
C GLU A 88 10.68 12.17 7.23
N LEU A 89 9.57 12.90 7.12
CA LEU A 89 9.54 14.31 6.70
C LEU A 89 9.65 15.29 7.85
N THR A 90 9.10 14.95 9.02
CA THR A 90 8.96 15.88 10.15
C THR A 90 9.86 15.55 11.33
N GLY A 91 10.30 14.29 11.45
CA GLY A 91 11.01 13.79 12.63
C GLY A 91 10.12 13.63 13.87
N ASP A 92 8.79 13.70 13.73
CA ASP A 92 7.83 13.57 14.83
C ASP A 92 7.82 12.13 15.36
N THR A 93 8.38 11.94 16.56
CA THR A 93 8.53 10.63 17.19
C THR A 93 7.22 10.00 17.62
N ASP A 94 6.13 10.77 17.81
CA ASP A 94 4.80 10.20 18.09
C ASP A 94 4.31 9.37 16.90
N TYR A 95 4.61 9.81 15.66
CA TYR A 95 4.33 9.04 14.45
C TYR A 95 5.20 7.78 14.32
N TYR A 96 6.47 7.85 14.75
CA TYR A 96 7.32 6.66 14.81
C TYR A 96 6.80 5.64 15.84
N ASP A 97 6.42 6.10 17.02
CA ASP A 97 5.88 5.22 18.07
C ASP A 97 4.56 4.55 17.61
N ALA A 98 3.68 5.30 16.94
CA ALA A 98 2.46 4.75 16.36
C ALA A 98 2.75 3.71 15.27
N LEU A 99 3.71 4.00 14.38
CA LEU A 99 4.19 3.06 13.37
C LEU A 99 4.67 1.76 13.98
N MET A 100 5.51 1.83 15.02
CA MET A 100 6.10 0.63 15.64
C MET A 100 5.07 -0.17 16.43
N LYS A 101 4.09 0.46 17.08
CA LYS A 101 2.96 -0.21 17.71
C LYS A 101 2.12 -0.98 16.69
N MET A 102 1.83 -0.35 15.54
CA MET A 102 1.11 -1.04 14.45
C MET A 102 1.94 -2.18 13.87
N TRP A 103 3.25 -1.99 13.68
CA TRP A 103 4.12 -3.07 13.21
C TRP A 103 4.12 -4.27 14.15
N ASP A 104 4.14 -4.06 15.47
CA ASP A 104 4.07 -5.14 16.47
C ASP A 104 2.80 -6.00 16.32
N HIS A 105 1.70 -5.42 15.87
CA HIS A 105 0.50 -6.16 15.51
C HIS A 105 0.60 -6.79 14.12
N ILE A 106 1.02 -6.03 13.11
CA ILE A 106 1.07 -6.43 11.69
C ILE A 106 1.97 -7.65 11.46
N LYS A 107 3.13 -7.73 12.13
CA LYS A 107 4.03 -8.89 12.00
C LYS A 107 3.37 -10.22 12.34
N GLY A 108 2.32 -10.21 13.18
CA GLY A 108 1.50 -11.37 13.54
C GLY A 108 0.63 -11.89 12.38
N ALA A 109 0.44 -11.10 11.30
CA ALA A 109 -0.26 -11.56 10.10
C ALA A 109 0.49 -12.70 9.40
N LYS A 110 1.82 -12.77 9.53
CA LYS A 110 2.66 -13.89 9.10
C LYS A 110 2.53 -15.05 10.08
N ASN A 111 1.35 -15.63 10.15
CA ASN A 111 0.94 -16.57 11.19
C ASN A 111 1.36 -18.03 10.95
N GLY A 112 1.90 -18.37 9.80
CA GLY A 112 2.31 -19.73 9.45
C GLY A 112 1.16 -20.76 9.45
N TYR A 113 -0.08 -20.30 9.26
CA TYR A 113 -1.25 -21.16 9.35
C TYR A 113 -1.13 -22.41 8.47
N LYS A 114 -1.21 -23.58 9.08
CA LYS A 114 -1.04 -24.90 8.43
C LYS A 114 0.23 -25.02 7.58
N GLY A 115 1.31 -24.35 8.00
CA GLY A 115 2.60 -24.37 7.30
C GLY A 115 2.69 -23.45 6.08
N GLN A 116 1.65 -22.66 5.79
CA GLN A 116 1.65 -21.75 4.65
C GLN A 116 2.20 -20.37 5.00
N GLY A 117 2.83 -19.74 4.01
CA GLY A 117 3.33 -18.36 4.10
C GLY A 117 2.26 -17.30 3.84
N GLY A 118 2.73 -16.12 3.46
CA GLY A 118 1.89 -14.95 3.23
C GLY A 118 1.35 -14.35 4.51
N LEU A 119 0.57 -13.29 4.35
CA LEU A 119 -0.05 -12.54 5.45
C LEU A 119 -1.56 -12.79 5.49
N ALA A 120 -2.09 -13.04 6.69
CA ALA A 120 -3.52 -13.09 6.92
C ALA A 120 -4.16 -11.71 6.69
N TRP A 121 -5.43 -11.69 6.32
CA TRP A 121 -6.21 -10.46 6.18
C TRP A 121 -6.73 -9.94 7.51
N LYS A 122 -7.19 -10.85 8.36
CA LYS A 122 -7.79 -10.52 9.66
C LYS A 122 -7.20 -11.38 10.79
N THR A 123 -7.21 -10.82 11.99
CA THR A 123 -6.72 -11.51 13.18
C THR A 123 -7.56 -12.75 13.55
N ASP A 124 -8.85 -12.73 13.25
CA ASP A 124 -9.81 -13.81 13.51
C ASP A 124 -10.07 -14.73 12.29
N LEU A 125 -9.37 -14.51 11.18
CA LEU A 125 -9.43 -15.36 9.97
C LEU A 125 -8.01 -15.81 9.55
N PRO A 126 -7.38 -16.72 10.30
CA PRO A 126 -5.97 -17.09 10.10
C PRO A 126 -5.70 -17.76 8.76
N ALA A 127 -6.72 -18.34 8.11
CA ALA A 127 -6.61 -18.98 6.81
C ALA A 127 -6.72 -18.01 5.62
N SER A 128 -7.16 -16.78 5.84
CA SER A 128 -7.35 -15.80 4.76
C SER A 128 -6.01 -15.27 4.23
N ARG A 129 -5.91 -15.10 2.92
CA ARG A 129 -4.75 -14.48 2.25
C ARG A 129 -5.27 -13.54 1.17
N MET A 130 -5.25 -12.25 1.46
CA MET A 130 -5.68 -11.23 0.52
C MET A 130 -4.50 -10.41 0.02
N SER A 131 -4.54 -9.98 -1.23
CA SER A 131 -3.51 -9.14 -1.82
C SER A 131 -3.43 -7.77 -1.13
N CYS A 132 -4.56 -7.25 -0.62
CA CYS A 132 -4.59 -6.00 0.13
C CYS A 132 -3.86 -6.00 1.47
N SER A 133 -3.53 -7.18 2.03
CA SER A 133 -2.64 -7.31 3.19
C SER A 133 -1.23 -7.74 2.78
N ASN A 134 -1.10 -8.63 1.80
CA ASN A 134 0.22 -9.13 1.40
C ASN A 134 1.08 -8.07 0.72
N GLY A 135 0.50 -7.28 -0.20
CA GLY A 135 1.19 -6.19 -0.88
C GLY A 135 1.65 -5.09 0.08
N PRO A 136 0.74 -4.43 0.81
CA PRO A 136 1.11 -3.37 1.74
C PRO A 136 1.99 -3.84 2.89
N GLY A 137 1.78 -5.05 3.44
CA GLY A 137 2.61 -5.60 4.51
C GLY A 137 4.05 -5.88 4.05
N CYS A 138 4.24 -6.42 2.84
CA CYS A 138 5.54 -6.56 2.20
C CYS A 138 6.21 -5.20 1.98
N LEU A 139 5.46 -4.23 1.44
CA LEU A 139 5.94 -2.87 1.21
C LEU A 139 6.34 -2.18 2.51
N LEU A 140 5.53 -2.31 3.56
CA LEU A 140 5.83 -1.73 4.88
C LEU A 140 7.13 -2.30 5.45
N ALA A 141 7.35 -3.61 5.36
CA ALA A 141 8.61 -4.22 5.78
C ALA A 141 9.80 -3.66 5.02
N MET A 142 9.69 -3.42 3.71
CA MET A 142 10.73 -2.78 2.92
C MET A 142 10.96 -1.31 3.30
N LYS A 143 9.90 -0.57 3.62
CA LYS A 143 10.03 0.82 4.11
C LYS A 143 10.68 0.88 5.49
N LEU A 144 10.38 -0.05 6.37
CA LEU A 144 11.07 -0.20 7.67
C LEU A 144 12.54 -0.58 7.47
N TYR A 145 12.86 -1.49 6.54
CA TYR A 145 14.24 -1.78 6.15
C TYR A 145 14.99 -0.51 5.75
N GLN A 146 14.42 0.29 4.85
CA GLN A 146 15.04 1.51 4.36
C GLN A 146 15.25 2.55 5.48
N LEU A 147 14.24 2.72 6.35
CA LEU A 147 14.33 3.61 7.50
C LEU A 147 15.44 3.18 8.45
N THR A 148 15.51 1.88 8.76
CA THR A 148 16.51 1.30 9.66
C THR A 148 17.94 1.50 9.10
N VAL A 149 18.15 1.24 7.80
CA VAL A 149 19.43 1.48 7.13
C VAL A 149 19.79 2.97 7.13
N LYS A 150 18.83 3.85 6.87
CA LYS A 150 19.03 5.31 6.82
C LYS A 150 19.40 5.89 8.17
N GLU A 151 18.76 5.44 9.24
CA GLU A 151 19.01 5.93 10.60
C GLU A 151 20.27 5.32 11.23
N ALA A 152 20.63 4.10 10.87
CA ALA A 152 21.81 3.36 11.29
C ALA A 152 22.07 3.43 12.82
N LYS A 153 21.03 3.24 13.62
CA LYS A 153 21.11 3.18 15.10
C LYS A 153 21.87 1.93 15.53
N GLU A 154 22.32 1.87 16.79
CA GLU A 154 23.00 0.69 17.34
C GLU A 154 22.20 -0.60 17.08
N GLY A 155 22.85 -1.61 16.50
CA GLY A 155 22.22 -2.90 16.16
C GLY A 155 21.34 -2.90 14.90
N TRP A 156 21.39 -1.83 14.10
CA TRP A 156 20.53 -1.67 12.90
C TRP A 156 20.70 -2.80 11.87
N GLU A 157 21.86 -3.42 11.76
CA GLU A 157 22.12 -4.45 10.74
C GLU A 157 21.21 -5.66 10.94
N ALA A 158 21.06 -6.14 12.19
CA ALA A 158 20.19 -7.28 12.50
C ALA A 158 18.70 -6.94 12.30
N GLU A 159 18.32 -5.73 12.64
CA GLU A 159 16.95 -5.25 12.44
C GLU A 159 16.64 -5.08 10.94
N ALA A 160 17.54 -4.50 10.17
CA ALA A 160 17.41 -4.36 8.72
C ALA A 160 17.32 -5.75 8.04
N GLU A 161 18.17 -6.71 8.43
CA GLU A 161 18.12 -8.07 7.93
C GLU A 161 16.76 -8.73 8.23
N TYR A 162 16.22 -8.52 9.42
CA TYR A 162 14.89 -9.02 9.79
C TYR A 162 13.79 -8.49 8.85
N TYR A 163 13.75 -7.17 8.60
CA TYR A 163 12.74 -6.58 7.72
C TYR A 163 12.89 -7.05 6.27
N LEU A 164 14.13 -7.12 5.78
CA LEU A 164 14.40 -7.57 4.42
C LEU A 164 13.99 -9.04 4.23
N ASN A 165 14.32 -9.91 5.19
CA ASN A 165 13.95 -11.32 5.14
C ASN A 165 12.42 -11.50 5.25
N PHE A 166 11.76 -10.74 6.14
CA PHE A 166 10.30 -10.74 6.22
C PHE A 166 9.66 -10.38 4.87
N ALA A 167 10.12 -9.31 4.24
CA ALA A 167 9.62 -8.87 2.93
C ALA A 167 9.88 -9.92 1.84
N LYS A 168 11.08 -10.50 1.78
CA LYS A 168 11.42 -11.54 0.79
C LYS A 168 10.54 -12.79 0.93
N GLU A 169 10.29 -13.24 2.14
CA GLU A 169 9.45 -14.41 2.40
C GLU A 169 7.99 -14.15 1.99
N VAL A 170 7.44 -12.98 2.36
CA VAL A 170 6.09 -12.58 1.95
C VAL A 170 6.01 -12.44 0.44
N TYR A 171 6.98 -11.75 -0.18
CA TYR A 171 7.03 -11.56 -1.64
C TYR A 171 7.10 -12.89 -2.39
N THR A 172 7.94 -13.82 -1.96
CA THR A 172 8.06 -15.13 -2.57
C THR A 172 6.72 -15.87 -2.53
N TRP A 173 6.04 -15.84 -1.40
CA TRP A 173 4.74 -16.51 -1.27
C TRP A 173 3.65 -15.82 -2.10
N MET A 174 3.54 -14.48 -2.02
CA MET A 174 2.49 -13.76 -2.74
C MET A 174 2.64 -13.85 -4.26
N THR A 175 3.88 -13.91 -4.77
CA THR A 175 4.12 -14.07 -6.21
C THR A 175 3.92 -15.50 -6.69
N ALA A 176 4.02 -16.49 -5.81
CA ALA A 176 3.72 -17.87 -6.14
C ALA A 176 2.20 -18.15 -6.25
N TYR A 177 1.36 -17.44 -5.48
CA TYR A 177 -0.05 -17.79 -5.34
C TYR A 177 -1.04 -16.66 -5.62
N LEU A 178 -0.69 -15.39 -5.37
CA LEU A 178 -1.59 -14.24 -5.50
C LEU A 178 -1.41 -13.45 -6.80
N CYS A 179 -0.65 -13.95 -7.75
CA CYS A 179 -0.53 -13.33 -9.06
C CYS A 179 -0.13 -14.35 -10.14
N ASP A 180 -0.29 -13.93 -11.39
CA ASP A 180 0.36 -14.55 -12.55
C ASP A 180 1.55 -13.65 -12.95
N ILE A 181 2.76 -14.08 -12.60
CA ILE A 181 3.98 -13.31 -12.87
C ILE A 181 4.23 -13.15 -14.37
N SER A 182 3.75 -14.08 -15.20
CA SER A 182 3.95 -14.03 -16.66
C SER A 182 3.13 -12.95 -17.33
N THR A 183 1.94 -12.65 -16.80
CA THR A 183 1.03 -11.61 -17.29
C THR A 183 1.11 -10.32 -16.50
N GLY A 184 1.60 -10.40 -15.25
CA GLY A 184 1.59 -9.31 -14.29
C GLY A 184 0.23 -9.10 -13.61
N GLN A 185 -0.74 -9.99 -13.80
CA GLN A 185 -2.04 -9.89 -13.12
C GLN A 185 -1.91 -10.24 -11.65
N VAL A 186 -2.33 -9.34 -10.77
CA VAL A 186 -2.51 -9.62 -9.34
C VAL A 186 -3.94 -10.06 -9.10
N TYR A 187 -4.11 -11.17 -8.36
CA TYR A 187 -5.39 -11.72 -7.94
C TYR A 187 -5.85 -11.03 -6.64
N ASP A 188 -7.14 -11.08 -6.34
CA ASP A 188 -7.65 -10.41 -5.15
C ASP A 188 -7.35 -11.17 -3.86
N ASN A 189 -7.70 -12.44 -3.81
CA ASN A 189 -7.58 -13.24 -2.58
C ASN A 189 -7.56 -14.75 -2.85
N LEU A 190 -7.18 -15.48 -1.81
CA LEU A 190 -7.38 -16.92 -1.68
C LEU A 190 -7.46 -17.33 -0.20
N GLY A 191 -7.80 -18.58 0.05
CA GLY A 191 -7.79 -19.17 1.39
C GLY A 191 -6.84 -20.36 1.50
N ILE A 192 -6.46 -20.70 2.72
CA ILE A 192 -5.76 -21.95 3.03
C ILE A 192 -6.81 -23.00 3.41
N ASN A 193 -6.81 -24.12 2.73
CA ASN A 193 -7.72 -25.22 2.95
C ASN A 193 -7.46 -25.94 4.27
N ASP A 194 -8.42 -26.76 4.71
CA ASP A 194 -8.29 -27.50 5.97
C ASP A 194 -7.17 -28.54 5.97
N ASP A 195 -6.79 -29.05 4.82
CA ASP A 195 -5.65 -29.95 4.64
C ASP A 195 -4.29 -29.24 4.53
N GLY A 196 -4.26 -27.91 4.59
CA GLY A 196 -3.05 -27.09 4.48
C GLY A 196 -2.67 -26.72 3.03
N THR A 197 -3.42 -27.17 2.03
CA THR A 197 -3.18 -26.75 0.64
C THR A 197 -3.65 -25.32 0.41
N VAL A 198 -3.04 -24.65 -0.57
CA VAL A 198 -3.48 -23.30 -1.00
C VAL A 198 -4.70 -23.45 -1.91
N GLY A 199 -5.75 -22.72 -1.59
CA GLY A 199 -7.00 -22.71 -2.38
C GLY A 199 -6.86 -21.96 -3.70
N ASP A 200 -7.89 -22.07 -4.54
CA ASP A 200 -7.94 -21.36 -5.82
C ASP A 200 -8.09 -19.85 -5.59
N PRO A 201 -7.35 -19.01 -6.33
CA PRO A 201 -7.43 -17.57 -6.17
C PRO A 201 -8.68 -16.98 -6.84
N ASP A 202 -9.25 -15.94 -6.22
CA ASP A 202 -10.13 -15.01 -6.90
C ASP A 202 -9.30 -14.11 -7.82
N LYS A 203 -9.51 -14.26 -9.13
CA LYS A 203 -8.72 -13.60 -10.17
C LYS A 203 -9.21 -12.20 -10.54
N VAL A 204 -10.03 -11.57 -9.71
CA VAL A 204 -10.36 -10.15 -9.88
C VAL A 204 -9.08 -9.33 -9.72
N ALA A 205 -8.79 -8.47 -10.71
CA ALA A 205 -7.63 -7.59 -10.69
C ALA A 205 -8.08 -6.18 -10.28
N LEU A 206 -7.57 -5.70 -9.15
CA LEU A 206 -7.84 -4.38 -8.60
C LEU A 206 -6.55 -3.52 -8.63
N SER A 207 -6.70 -2.25 -9.00
CA SER A 207 -5.54 -1.38 -9.27
C SER A 207 -4.66 -1.15 -8.02
N TYR A 208 -5.24 -1.06 -6.83
CA TYR A 208 -4.46 -0.87 -5.60
C TYR A 208 -3.58 -2.10 -5.28
N ASN A 209 -4.06 -3.31 -5.56
CA ASN A 209 -3.28 -4.53 -5.43
C ASN A 209 -2.13 -4.58 -6.46
N GLN A 210 -2.41 -4.20 -7.73
CA GLN A 210 -1.37 -4.03 -8.73
C GLN A 210 -0.30 -3.03 -8.27
N GLY A 211 -0.73 -1.91 -7.68
CA GLY A 211 0.15 -0.86 -7.18
C GLY A 211 1.06 -1.32 -6.05
N THR A 212 0.54 -2.03 -5.06
CA THR A 212 1.35 -2.49 -3.92
C THR A 212 2.28 -3.64 -4.26
N PHE A 213 1.88 -4.56 -5.16
CA PHE A 213 2.77 -5.60 -5.67
C PHE A 213 3.92 -5.00 -6.49
N MET A 214 3.61 -4.05 -7.36
CA MET A 214 4.61 -3.27 -8.10
C MET A 214 5.58 -2.55 -7.16
N ALA A 215 5.07 -1.86 -6.14
CA ALA A 215 5.88 -1.13 -5.17
C ALA A 215 6.78 -2.08 -4.35
N SER A 216 6.25 -3.21 -3.89
CA SER A 216 7.03 -4.23 -3.16
C SER A 216 8.19 -4.77 -4.01
N ALA A 217 7.93 -5.10 -5.27
CA ALA A 217 8.96 -5.53 -6.20
C ALA A 217 10.01 -4.45 -6.44
N LEU A 218 9.58 -3.20 -6.66
CA LEU A 218 10.47 -2.06 -6.87
C LEU A 218 11.39 -1.82 -5.67
N GLU A 219 10.86 -1.87 -4.45
CA GLU A 219 11.67 -1.65 -3.25
C GLU A 219 12.63 -2.80 -2.98
N LEU A 220 12.26 -4.04 -3.30
CA LEU A 220 13.18 -5.17 -3.27
C LEU A 220 14.31 -5.01 -4.30
N TYR A 221 14.02 -4.51 -5.50
CA TYR A 221 15.05 -4.15 -6.49
C TYR A 221 15.99 -3.07 -5.96
N ASN A 222 15.44 -1.99 -5.41
CA ASN A 222 16.24 -0.89 -4.87
C ASN A 222 17.17 -1.34 -3.74
N ALA A 223 16.75 -2.31 -2.92
CA ALA A 223 17.54 -2.83 -1.82
C ALA A 223 18.60 -3.87 -2.23
N THR A 224 18.32 -4.67 -3.28
CA THR A 224 19.13 -5.85 -3.61
C THR A 224 19.86 -5.76 -4.94
N GLY A 225 19.43 -4.89 -5.85
CA GLY A 225 19.92 -4.83 -7.22
C GLY A 225 19.52 -6.01 -8.12
N VAL A 226 18.67 -6.91 -7.64
CA VAL A 226 18.22 -8.09 -8.40
C VAL A 226 17.20 -7.66 -9.45
N GLU A 227 17.59 -7.70 -10.73
CA GLU A 227 16.79 -7.19 -11.85
C GLU A 227 15.43 -7.88 -12.03
N ASP A 228 15.28 -9.13 -11.59
CA ASP A 228 13.99 -9.84 -11.68
C ASP A 228 12.89 -9.13 -10.88
N TYR A 229 13.22 -8.49 -9.77
CA TYR A 229 12.27 -7.66 -9.06
C TYR A 229 11.82 -6.43 -9.89
N LEU A 230 12.75 -5.79 -10.61
CA LEU A 230 12.39 -4.69 -11.50
C LEU A 230 11.53 -5.17 -12.69
N ARG A 231 11.86 -6.32 -13.30
CA ARG A 231 11.03 -6.95 -14.35
C ARG A 231 9.62 -7.23 -13.85
N ASN A 232 9.49 -7.73 -12.63
CA ASN A 232 8.18 -7.99 -12.01
C ASN A 232 7.42 -6.68 -11.77
N ALA A 233 8.05 -5.64 -11.23
CA ALA A 233 7.42 -4.33 -11.05
C ALA A 233 6.88 -3.77 -12.38
N VAL A 234 7.69 -3.86 -13.44
CA VAL A 234 7.29 -3.45 -14.80
C VAL A 234 6.13 -4.31 -15.34
N SER A 235 6.14 -5.61 -15.05
CA SER A 235 5.05 -6.52 -15.45
C SER A 235 3.73 -6.16 -14.76
N PHE A 236 3.73 -5.93 -13.45
CA PHE A 236 2.54 -5.51 -12.70
C PHE A 236 1.98 -4.17 -13.21
N ALA A 237 2.85 -3.19 -13.48
CA ALA A 237 2.45 -1.92 -14.07
C ALA A 237 1.89 -2.11 -15.50
N SER A 238 2.53 -2.95 -16.31
CA SER A 238 2.12 -3.23 -17.68
C SER A 238 0.73 -3.86 -17.73
N TYR A 239 0.40 -4.75 -16.79
CA TYR A 239 -0.95 -5.31 -16.73
C TYR A 239 -2.00 -4.22 -16.54
N GLN A 240 -1.81 -3.30 -15.59
CA GLN A 240 -2.72 -2.19 -15.36
C GLN A 240 -2.89 -1.31 -16.59
N VAL A 241 -1.79 -0.93 -17.24
CA VAL A 241 -1.82 -0.06 -18.43
C VAL A 241 -2.40 -0.77 -19.65
N ASN A 242 -2.19 -2.07 -19.80
CA ASN A 242 -2.64 -2.81 -20.98
C ASN A 242 -4.09 -3.30 -20.88
N HIS A 243 -4.58 -3.57 -19.65
CA HIS A 243 -5.86 -4.27 -19.46
C HIS A 243 -6.88 -3.47 -18.63
N LYS A 244 -6.48 -2.37 -18.02
CA LYS A 244 -7.33 -1.59 -17.11
C LYS A 244 -7.48 -0.11 -17.53
N MET A 245 -7.27 0.17 -18.80
CA MET A 245 -7.66 1.46 -19.38
C MET A 245 -9.11 1.38 -19.88
N ASP A 246 -9.86 2.47 -19.71
CA ASP A 246 -11.23 2.57 -20.25
C ASP A 246 -11.18 2.54 -21.79
N SER A 247 -12.13 1.83 -22.41
CA SER A 247 -12.16 1.68 -23.87
C SER A 247 -12.62 2.94 -24.61
N ASN A 248 -13.37 3.80 -23.94
CA ASN A 248 -13.93 5.03 -24.54
C ASN A 248 -13.11 6.28 -24.19
N TYR A 249 -12.43 6.24 -23.04
CA TYR A 249 -11.60 7.34 -22.55
C TYR A 249 -10.24 6.79 -22.15
N PRO A 250 -9.14 7.44 -22.54
CA PRO A 250 -7.79 6.94 -22.26
C PRO A 250 -7.38 7.21 -20.79
N VAL A 251 -8.16 6.71 -19.84
CA VAL A 251 -7.95 6.80 -18.39
C VAL A 251 -8.05 5.42 -17.76
N PHE A 252 -7.50 5.25 -16.57
CA PHE A 252 -7.71 4.00 -15.84
C PHE A 252 -9.17 3.75 -15.53
N SER A 253 -9.66 2.54 -15.84
CA SER A 253 -11.05 2.13 -15.65
C SER A 253 -11.48 2.28 -14.20
N GLY A 254 -12.74 2.59 -13.99
CA GLY A 254 -13.37 2.57 -12.67
C GLY A 254 -13.50 1.14 -12.14
N GLU A 255 -13.37 1.00 -10.82
CA GLU A 255 -13.46 -0.28 -10.11
C GLU A 255 -14.66 -0.32 -9.16
N GLY A 256 -15.67 0.47 -9.45
CA GLY A 256 -16.87 0.68 -8.65
C GLY A 256 -17.07 2.14 -8.30
N GLY A 257 -18.29 2.47 -7.90
CA GLY A 257 -18.73 3.86 -7.67
C GLY A 257 -18.87 4.26 -6.19
N SER A 258 -18.45 3.41 -5.25
CA SER A 258 -18.67 3.68 -3.82
C SER A 258 -17.59 3.03 -2.94
N GLY A 259 -17.48 3.54 -1.72
CA GLY A 259 -16.57 3.02 -0.70
C GLY A 259 -15.10 3.16 -1.09
N ASP A 260 -14.29 2.20 -0.65
CA ASP A 260 -12.83 2.20 -0.85
C ASP A 260 -12.40 2.07 -2.31
N ASN A 261 -13.28 1.54 -3.17
CA ASN A 261 -13.01 1.42 -4.60
C ASN A 261 -12.66 2.76 -5.26
N LEU A 262 -13.13 3.88 -4.70
CA LEU A 262 -12.78 5.22 -5.15
C LEU A 262 -11.30 5.58 -4.93
N LEU A 263 -10.64 4.92 -3.97
CA LEU A 263 -9.25 5.16 -3.59
C LEU A 263 -8.25 4.35 -4.44
N PHE A 264 -8.67 3.21 -4.99
CA PHE A 264 -7.79 2.19 -5.57
C PHE A 264 -6.86 2.73 -6.67
N ARG A 265 -7.40 3.51 -7.60
CA ARG A 265 -6.60 4.10 -8.68
C ARG A 265 -5.58 5.13 -8.17
N GLY A 266 -5.95 5.90 -7.15
CA GLY A 266 -5.04 6.85 -6.50
C GLY A 266 -3.86 6.15 -5.82
N ILE A 267 -4.11 5.00 -5.18
CA ILE A 267 -3.06 4.17 -4.56
C ILE A 267 -2.12 3.64 -5.65
N PHE A 268 -2.65 3.09 -6.74
CA PHE A 268 -1.84 2.65 -7.88
C PHE A 268 -0.96 3.79 -8.42
N VAL A 269 -1.54 4.95 -8.70
CA VAL A 269 -0.81 6.09 -9.27
C VAL A 269 0.32 6.54 -8.35
N ARG A 270 0.13 6.55 -7.04
CA ARG A 270 1.19 6.91 -6.09
C ARG A 270 2.45 6.08 -6.29
N TYR A 271 2.31 4.76 -6.34
CA TYR A 271 3.45 3.86 -6.51
C TYR A 271 3.94 3.79 -7.96
N PHE A 272 3.06 3.99 -8.92
CA PHE A 272 3.41 4.08 -10.33
C PHE A 272 4.36 5.24 -10.63
N LEU A 273 4.20 6.37 -9.94
CA LEU A 273 5.12 7.51 -10.02
C LEU A 273 6.54 7.15 -9.56
N ASP A 274 6.69 6.26 -8.58
CA ASP A 274 8.00 5.81 -8.13
C ASP A 274 8.69 4.91 -9.16
N LEU A 275 7.94 4.03 -9.83
CA LEU A 275 8.45 3.24 -10.94
C LEU A 275 8.88 4.14 -12.11
N LEU A 276 8.14 5.20 -12.41
CA LEU A 276 8.47 6.13 -13.48
C LEU A 276 9.77 6.92 -13.24
N LYS A 277 10.23 7.04 -11.99
CA LYS A 277 11.53 7.65 -11.65
C LYS A 277 12.72 6.75 -11.96
N GLN A 278 12.51 5.43 -12.08
CA GLN A 278 13.60 4.49 -12.36
C GLN A 278 14.22 4.73 -13.74
N PRO A 279 15.54 4.56 -13.87
CA PRO A 279 16.19 4.62 -15.17
C PRO A 279 15.73 3.46 -16.06
N THR A 280 15.80 3.68 -17.37
CA THR A 280 15.53 2.64 -18.37
C THR A 280 16.73 1.73 -18.55
N GLY A 281 16.48 0.48 -18.95
CA GLY A 281 17.47 -0.56 -19.20
C GLY A 281 16.81 -1.80 -19.76
N GLU A 282 17.48 -2.95 -19.70
CA GLU A 282 16.95 -4.20 -20.19
C GLU A 282 15.69 -4.64 -19.43
N ALA A 283 15.71 -4.53 -18.10
CA ALA A 283 14.58 -4.88 -17.24
C ALA A 283 13.42 -3.86 -17.33
N TYR A 284 13.69 -2.64 -17.74
CA TYR A 284 12.70 -1.57 -17.90
C TYR A 284 12.94 -0.79 -19.21
N PRO A 285 12.47 -1.32 -20.37
CA PRO A 285 12.73 -0.71 -21.66
C PRO A 285 12.12 0.70 -21.81
N GLU A 286 12.83 1.58 -22.52
CA GLU A 286 12.38 2.95 -22.78
C GLU A 286 11.00 3.01 -23.44
N LYS A 287 10.73 2.12 -24.40
CA LYS A 287 9.40 2.01 -25.03
C LYS A 287 8.29 1.77 -24.02
N THR A 288 8.53 0.91 -23.02
CA THR A 288 7.57 0.61 -21.97
C THR A 288 7.38 1.82 -21.06
N LYS A 289 8.45 2.47 -20.65
CA LYS A 289 8.39 3.70 -19.83
C LYS A 289 7.61 4.81 -20.55
N ASN A 290 7.86 5.02 -21.85
CA ASN A 290 7.13 6.01 -22.64
C ASN A 290 5.63 5.71 -22.72
N LYS A 291 5.24 4.42 -22.83
CA LYS A 291 3.84 4.00 -22.76
C LYS A 291 3.22 4.32 -21.38
N PHE A 292 3.94 4.08 -20.30
CA PHE A 292 3.49 4.39 -18.94
C PHE A 292 3.28 5.89 -18.74
N ILE A 293 4.23 6.71 -19.21
CA ILE A 293 4.11 8.18 -19.17
C ILE A 293 2.89 8.65 -19.97
N ALA A 294 2.65 8.09 -21.17
CA ALA A 294 1.49 8.44 -21.97
C ALA A 294 0.17 8.11 -21.26
N ALA A 295 0.06 6.92 -20.62
CA ALA A 295 -1.13 6.53 -19.86
C ALA A 295 -1.40 7.48 -18.70
N LEU A 296 -0.35 7.87 -17.94
CA LEU A 296 -0.51 8.80 -16.82
C LEU A 296 -0.91 10.21 -17.30
N ARG A 297 -0.30 10.70 -18.38
CA ARG A 297 -0.68 12.00 -18.99
C ARG A 297 -2.14 12.01 -19.41
N SER A 298 -2.62 10.96 -20.07
CA SER A 298 -4.02 10.85 -20.47
C SER A 298 -4.98 10.93 -19.28
N CYS A 299 -4.63 10.29 -18.16
CA CYS A 299 -5.40 10.39 -16.92
C CYS A 299 -5.40 11.82 -16.36
N SER A 300 -4.25 12.49 -16.36
CA SER A 300 -4.10 13.86 -15.87
C SER A 300 -4.89 14.86 -16.74
N ASP A 301 -4.82 14.72 -18.06
CA ASP A 301 -5.52 15.60 -19.00
C ASP A 301 -7.03 15.46 -18.86
N ALA A 302 -7.54 14.24 -18.65
CA ALA A 302 -8.96 13.99 -18.44
C ALA A 302 -9.48 14.66 -17.15
N VAL A 303 -8.71 14.63 -16.06
CA VAL A 303 -9.06 15.33 -14.80
C VAL A 303 -9.08 16.83 -15.02
N SER A 304 -8.09 17.40 -15.69
CA SER A 304 -8.00 18.83 -15.99
C SER A 304 -9.17 19.30 -16.85
N TYR A 305 -9.54 18.52 -17.87
CA TYR A 305 -10.67 18.82 -18.75
C TYR A 305 -12.02 18.80 -18.03
N THR A 306 -12.19 17.87 -17.08
CA THR A 306 -13.42 17.77 -16.27
C THR A 306 -13.56 18.98 -15.35
N HIS A 307 -12.46 19.44 -14.74
CA HIS A 307 -12.47 20.66 -13.91
C HIS A 307 -12.78 21.94 -14.70
N LEU A 308 -12.23 22.06 -15.91
CA LEU A 308 -12.50 23.24 -16.77
C LEU A 308 -13.94 23.34 -17.26
N ARG A 309 -14.69 22.23 -17.31
CA ARG A 309 -16.12 22.23 -17.70
C ARG A 309 -17.07 22.41 -16.53
N ALA A 310 -16.61 22.24 -15.29
CA ALA A 310 -17.43 22.38 -14.07
C ALA A 310 -17.49 23.83 -13.56
N HIS A 311 -16.77 24.75 -14.20
CA HIS A 311 -16.77 26.21 -13.99
C HIS A 311 -17.22 26.91 -15.27
#